data_e343c5d6d513255d20553a71a5ee5d73
#
_entry.id   e343c5d6d513255d20553a71a5ee5d73
#
_cell.length_a   1.000
_cell.length_b   1.000
_cell.length_c   1.000
_cell.angle_alpha   90.00
_cell.angle_beta   90.00
_cell.angle_gamma   90.00
#
_symmetry.space_group_name_H-M   'P 1'
#
loop_
_entity.id
_entity.type
_entity.pdbx_description
1 polymer ?
#
loop_
_entity_poly.entity_id
_entity_poly.type
_entity_poly.pdbx_seq_one_letter_code
_entity_poly.pdbx_strand_id
1 'polypeptide(L)'
;MPYRRSCAACALAAALLLSGCSAVTGSDVESLLRAPQASGETSAVQKALNSALGVTATLKYPASGDFLSPFLFGDWDGDGQDEAAVLYTLDASAGNVYLAILEPTEENGWRVTQTAEGLSSEVESVNTAHLRDENSLQILVGYASAQGDRYMVVYLYTEDGLQIIIKQAYTEMILANLTGGEGTQDLVLALPAEQEGGGLNLQLLTNTEDGFRSAQTLAIGDYSGCAALHAGIGADDGNYLVVDGWTGASGTSLASSIVVYDPKTRFLQTYRPAGVANLTKATLRYDAALVSTDLDGNGTIEIPTMIDDGGEISTGMDKRLRFILWRDFAAADETGSHFGVYDSEYSFFL
;
A
#
# COMPACT_ATOMS: atom_id res chain seq x y z
N MET A 1 -33.77 -19.01 56.85
CA MET A 1 -34.24 -18.88 55.45
C MET A 1 -33.08 -18.59 54.48
N PRO A 2 -32.14 -19.52 54.24
CA PRO A 2 -31.06 -19.29 53.30
C PRO A 2 -31.28 -19.88 51.89
N TYR A 3 -32.25 -20.76 51.71
CA TYR A 3 -32.44 -21.49 50.42
C TYR A 3 -32.97 -20.64 49.24
N ARG A 4 -33.68 -19.50 49.52
CA ARG A 4 -34.22 -18.67 48.42
C ARG A 4 -33.20 -17.80 47.70
N ARG A 5 -32.05 -17.54 48.32
CA ARG A 5 -30.97 -16.73 47.68
C ARG A 5 -30.10 -17.59 46.76
N SER A 6 -29.93 -18.86 47.04
CA SER A 6 -29.13 -19.78 46.22
C SER A 6 -29.84 -20.16 44.92
N CYS A 7 -31.17 -20.33 44.91
CA CYS A 7 -31.94 -20.62 43.70
C CYS A 7 -31.96 -19.43 42.71
N ALA A 8 -31.98 -18.20 43.21
CA ALA A 8 -31.94 -16.99 42.36
C ALA A 8 -30.58 -16.85 41.68
N ALA A 9 -29.48 -17.14 42.36
CA ALA A 9 -28.12 -17.08 41.79
C ALA A 9 -27.89 -18.15 40.70
N CYS A 10 -28.42 -19.37 40.90
CA CYS A 10 -28.34 -20.45 39.93
C CYS A 10 -29.21 -20.16 38.66
N ALA A 11 -30.36 -19.52 38.82
CA ALA A 11 -31.23 -19.13 37.72
C ALA A 11 -30.60 -17.99 36.89
N LEU A 12 -29.90 -17.05 37.53
CA LEU A 12 -29.18 -15.97 36.82
C LEU A 12 -27.95 -16.50 36.06
N ALA A 13 -27.22 -17.44 36.63
CA ALA A 13 -26.08 -18.10 35.99
C ALA A 13 -26.51 -18.98 34.79
N ALA A 14 -27.66 -19.67 34.89
CA ALA A 14 -28.23 -20.42 33.77
C ALA A 14 -28.75 -19.51 32.62
N ALA A 15 -29.28 -18.33 32.94
CA ALA A 15 -29.73 -17.37 31.92
C ALA A 15 -28.55 -16.75 31.14
N LEU A 16 -27.36 -16.58 31.76
CA LEU A 16 -26.16 -16.07 31.10
C LEU A 16 -25.45 -17.10 30.22
N LEU A 17 -25.69 -18.40 30.42
CA LEU A 17 -25.13 -19.47 29.58
C LEU A 17 -25.98 -19.77 28.32
N LEU A 18 -27.21 -19.24 28.22
CA LEU A 18 -28.09 -19.42 27.08
C LEU A 18 -28.09 -18.24 26.10
N SER A 19 -27.37 -17.15 26.38
CA SER A 19 -27.28 -15.99 25.48
C SER A 19 -26.11 -16.04 24.47
N GLY A 20 -25.40 -17.15 24.36
CA GLY A 20 -24.19 -17.32 23.58
C GLY A 20 -24.30 -18.23 22.37
N CYS A 21 -25.41 -18.22 21.63
CA CYS A 21 -25.47 -18.74 20.26
C CYS A 21 -26.61 -18.03 19.53
N SER A 22 -26.36 -16.89 18.91
CA SER A 22 -27.16 -16.51 17.76
C SER A 22 -26.87 -17.55 16.68
N ALA A 23 -27.80 -18.47 16.48
CA ALA A 23 -27.77 -19.37 15.35
C ALA A 23 -27.64 -18.52 14.09
N VAL A 24 -26.51 -18.62 13.39
CA VAL A 24 -26.40 -18.16 12.00
C VAL A 24 -27.45 -18.96 11.25
N THR A 25 -28.61 -18.35 11.04
CA THR A 25 -29.66 -18.95 10.24
C THR A 25 -29.16 -18.97 8.79
N GLY A 26 -29.44 -20.05 8.06
CA GLY A 26 -28.94 -20.30 6.70
C GLY A 26 -29.25 -19.19 5.68
N SER A 27 -30.10 -18.19 6.05
CA SER A 27 -30.30 -16.96 5.28
C SER A 27 -29.08 -16.04 5.21
N ASP A 28 -28.17 -16.08 6.21
CA ASP A 28 -26.98 -15.23 6.23
C ASP A 28 -25.88 -15.76 5.29
N VAL A 29 -25.78 -17.07 5.13
CA VAL A 29 -24.82 -17.69 4.19
C VAL A 29 -25.22 -17.39 2.75
N GLU A 30 -26.49 -17.36 2.44
CA GLU A 30 -27.01 -17.04 1.10
C GLU A 30 -26.84 -15.55 0.78
N SER A 31 -26.89 -14.66 1.78
CA SER A 31 -26.57 -13.25 1.61
C SER A 31 -25.07 -13.00 1.36
N LEU A 32 -24.20 -13.81 1.95
CA LEU A 32 -22.74 -13.76 1.75
C LEU A 32 -22.34 -14.34 0.38
N LEU A 33 -23.15 -15.21 -0.21
CA LEU A 33 -22.93 -15.81 -1.53
C LEU A 33 -23.52 -14.98 -2.67
N ARG A 34 -24.35 -13.96 -2.38
CA ARG A 34 -24.82 -13.04 -3.40
C ARG A 34 -23.66 -12.17 -3.87
N ALA A 35 -23.51 -12.06 -5.18
CA ALA A 35 -22.62 -11.05 -5.75
C ALA A 35 -22.97 -9.69 -5.14
N PRO A 36 -21.96 -8.86 -4.76
CA PRO A 36 -22.20 -7.53 -4.22
C PRO A 36 -23.17 -6.79 -5.14
N GLN A 37 -24.35 -6.44 -4.62
CA GLN A 37 -25.25 -5.58 -5.38
C GLN A 37 -24.67 -4.16 -5.34
N ALA A 38 -24.53 -3.55 -6.51
CA ALA A 38 -24.14 -2.16 -6.60
C ALA A 38 -25.05 -1.33 -5.68
N SER A 39 -24.47 -0.44 -4.88
CA SER A 39 -25.25 0.53 -4.12
C SER A 39 -26.11 1.34 -5.08
N GLY A 40 -27.21 1.93 -4.60
CA GLY A 40 -28.03 2.79 -5.45
C GLY A 40 -27.22 3.88 -6.14
N GLU A 41 -26.17 4.36 -5.46
CA GLU A 41 -25.24 5.38 -5.94
C GLU A 41 -24.34 4.89 -7.08
N THR A 42 -23.62 3.78 -6.91
CA THR A 42 -22.80 3.20 -7.99
C THR A 42 -23.63 2.85 -9.23
N SER A 43 -24.89 2.42 -9.04
CA SER A 43 -25.82 2.17 -10.15
C SER A 43 -26.21 3.46 -10.89
N ALA A 44 -26.40 4.57 -10.15
CA ALA A 44 -26.71 5.86 -10.73
C ALA A 44 -25.52 6.42 -11.52
N VAL A 45 -24.30 6.32 -10.94
CA VAL A 45 -23.04 6.69 -11.59
C VAL A 45 -22.83 5.89 -12.88
N GLN A 46 -22.96 4.57 -12.83
CA GLN A 46 -22.82 3.71 -14.02
C GLN A 46 -23.84 4.04 -15.10
N LYS A 47 -25.08 4.31 -14.72
CA LYS A 47 -26.12 4.72 -15.65
C LYS A 47 -25.80 6.04 -16.33
N ALA A 48 -25.31 7.04 -15.57
CA ALA A 48 -24.88 8.32 -16.10
C ALA A 48 -23.70 8.16 -17.07
N LEU A 49 -22.71 7.35 -16.71
CA LEU A 49 -21.57 7.04 -17.56
C LEU A 49 -22.02 6.41 -18.88
N ASN A 50 -22.83 5.35 -18.84
CA ASN A 50 -23.33 4.66 -20.03
C ASN A 50 -24.17 5.60 -20.92
N SER A 51 -24.95 6.49 -20.30
CA SER A 51 -25.77 7.47 -21.04
C SER A 51 -24.89 8.50 -21.76
N ALA A 52 -23.82 8.97 -21.12
CA ALA A 52 -22.89 9.91 -21.72
C ALA A 52 -22.07 9.29 -22.87
N LEU A 53 -21.68 8.04 -22.72
CA LEU A 53 -20.91 7.29 -23.72
C LEU A 53 -21.79 6.82 -24.90
N GLY A 54 -23.09 6.68 -24.71
CA GLY A 54 -23.99 6.09 -25.69
C GLY A 54 -23.83 4.57 -25.89
N VAL A 55 -22.99 3.94 -25.08
CA VAL A 55 -22.69 2.51 -25.05
C VAL A 55 -22.55 2.02 -23.61
N THR A 56 -22.65 0.72 -23.40
CA THR A 56 -22.40 0.13 -22.08
C THR A 56 -20.89 0.01 -21.85
N ALA A 57 -20.39 0.72 -20.85
CA ALA A 57 -19.00 0.62 -20.41
C ALA A 57 -18.78 -0.69 -19.62
N THR A 58 -17.63 -1.33 -19.85
CA THR A 58 -17.18 -2.46 -19.03
C THR A 58 -16.31 -1.92 -17.90
N LEU A 59 -16.71 -2.19 -16.65
CA LEU A 59 -15.99 -1.72 -15.47
C LEU A 59 -14.65 -2.45 -15.34
N LYS A 60 -13.60 -1.71 -14.99
CA LYS A 60 -12.26 -2.24 -14.77
C LYS A 60 -11.88 -2.21 -13.29
N TYR A 61 -11.66 -3.37 -12.73
CA TYR A 61 -11.32 -3.55 -11.31
C TYR A 61 -9.80 -3.51 -11.12
N PRO A 62 -9.28 -2.70 -10.16
CA PRO A 62 -7.87 -2.73 -9.78
C PRO A 62 -7.50 -4.07 -9.13
N ALA A 63 -6.23 -4.49 -9.29
CA ALA A 63 -5.70 -5.71 -8.68
C ALA A 63 -5.29 -5.48 -7.22
N SER A 64 -4.91 -4.26 -6.84
CA SER A 64 -4.40 -3.89 -5.52
C SER A 64 -4.63 -2.39 -5.21
N GLY A 65 -4.07 -1.90 -4.10
CA GLY A 65 -4.20 -0.52 -3.63
C GLY A 65 -5.34 -0.36 -2.64
N ASP A 66 -5.62 0.89 -2.29
CA ASP A 66 -6.68 1.24 -1.33
C ASP A 66 -8.09 0.95 -1.88
N PHE A 67 -8.21 0.97 -3.21
CA PHE A 67 -9.48 0.76 -3.89
C PHE A 67 -9.40 -0.47 -4.80
N LEU A 68 -10.23 -1.46 -4.50
CA LEU A 68 -10.45 -2.63 -5.35
C LEU A 68 -11.74 -2.51 -6.18
N SER A 69 -12.51 -1.44 -5.97
CA SER A 69 -13.70 -1.08 -6.72
C SER A 69 -13.33 -0.26 -7.96
N PRO A 70 -14.05 -0.40 -9.08
CA PRO A 70 -13.91 0.49 -10.22
C PRO A 70 -14.51 1.89 -9.96
N PHE A 71 -15.26 2.07 -8.86
CA PHE A 71 -15.83 3.33 -8.43
C PHE A 71 -15.07 3.86 -7.23
N LEU A 72 -14.64 5.11 -7.30
CA LEU A 72 -14.04 5.88 -6.22
C LEU A 72 -14.95 7.08 -5.95
N PHE A 73 -15.10 7.44 -4.69
CA PHE A 73 -15.81 8.64 -4.27
C PHE A 73 -14.91 9.46 -3.38
N GLY A 74 -14.89 10.75 -3.59
CA GLY A 74 -14.08 11.69 -2.83
C GLY A 74 -14.14 13.09 -3.41
N ASP A 75 -13.77 14.05 -2.62
CA ASP A 75 -13.65 15.46 -3.01
C ASP A 75 -12.33 15.65 -3.77
N TRP A 76 -12.41 15.53 -5.12
CA TRP A 76 -11.22 15.55 -5.97
C TRP A 76 -10.74 16.96 -6.26
N ASP A 77 -11.64 17.97 -6.25
CA ASP A 77 -11.30 19.36 -6.57
C ASP A 77 -11.24 20.28 -5.34
N GLY A 78 -11.67 19.81 -4.17
CA GLY A 78 -11.60 20.53 -2.91
C GLY A 78 -12.78 21.51 -2.70
N ASP A 79 -13.91 21.29 -3.36
CA ASP A 79 -15.10 22.15 -3.25
C ASP A 79 -16.02 21.76 -2.07
N GLY A 80 -15.75 20.64 -1.40
CA GLY A 80 -16.49 20.12 -0.26
C GLY A 80 -17.66 19.20 -0.65
N GLN A 81 -17.75 18.79 -1.91
CA GLN A 81 -18.68 17.77 -2.39
C GLN A 81 -17.87 16.58 -2.94
N ASP A 82 -18.39 15.38 -2.79
CA ASP A 82 -17.75 14.20 -3.36
C ASP A 82 -18.15 14.03 -4.83
N GLU A 83 -17.17 13.87 -5.72
CA GLU A 83 -17.32 13.39 -7.07
C GLU A 83 -17.17 11.87 -7.12
N ALA A 84 -17.56 11.29 -8.26
CA ALA A 84 -17.29 9.91 -8.58
C ALA A 84 -16.20 9.82 -9.66
N ALA A 85 -15.20 8.97 -9.42
CA ALA A 85 -14.25 8.54 -10.44
C ALA A 85 -14.52 7.09 -10.83
N VAL A 86 -14.51 6.77 -12.13
CA VAL A 86 -14.85 5.43 -12.63
C VAL A 86 -13.80 4.93 -13.60
N LEU A 87 -13.29 3.72 -13.33
CA LEU A 87 -12.39 3.00 -14.22
C LEU A 87 -13.19 2.07 -15.14
N TYR A 88 -13.03 2.22 -16.44
CA TYR A 88 -13.81 1.46 -17.43
C TYR A 88 -13.04 1.23 -18.72
N THR A 89 -13.55 0.30 -19.54
CA THR A 89 -13.15 0.08 -20.93
C THR A 89 -14.35 0.18 -21.84
N LEU A 90 -14.12 0.59 -23.07
CA LEU A 90 -15.16 0.65 -24.13
C LEU A 90 -15.30 -0.68 -24.87
N ASP A 91 -14.21 -1.48 -24.89
CA ASP A 91 -14.22 -2.82 -25.47
C ASP A 91 -13.60 -3.79 -24.44
N ALA A 92 -14.32 -4.88 -24.16
CA ALA A 92 -13.89 -5.91 -23.21
C ALA A 92 -12.61 -6.67 -23.66
N SER A 93 -12.21 -6.54 -24.90
CA SER A 93 -11.20 -7.42 -25.49
C SER A 93 -9.85 -6.77 -25.86
N ALA A 94 -9.70 -5.46 -25.97
CA ALA A 94 -8.45 -4.86 -26.47
C ALA A 94 -8.30 -3.33 -26.34
N GLY A 95 -8.84 -2.67 -25.36
CA GLY A 95 -8.71 -1.21 -25.23
C GLY A 95 -7.96 -0.78 -23.97
N ASN A 96 -7.42 0.42 -23.99
CA ASN A 96 -6.92 1.04 -22.77
C ASN A 96 -8.05 1.27 -21.77
N VAL A 97 -7.71 1.28 -20.49
CA VAL A 97 -8.62 1.70 -19.42
C VAL A 97 -8.81 3.20 -19.50
N TYR A 98 -10.01 3.66 -19.27
CA TYR A 98 -10.36 5.07 -19.16
C TYR A 98 -10.70 5.39 -17.71
N LEU A 99 -10.41 6.62 -17.30
CA LEU A 99 -10.88 7.22 -16.05
C LEU A 99 -11.92 8.28 -16.43
N ALA A 100 -13.13 8.17 -15.87
CA ALA A 100 -14.16 9.20 -15.97
C ALA A 100 -14.34 9.88 -14.62
N ILE A 101 -14.53 11.19 -14.61
CA ILE A 101 -14.99 11.97 -13.45
C ILE A 101 -16.45 12.36 -13.69
N LEU A 102 -17.25 12.16 -12.66
CA LEU A 102 -18.67 12.51 -12.66
C LEU A 102 -18.96 13.39 -11.43
N GLU A 103 -19.65 14.47 -11.66
CA GLU A 103 -20.15 15.37 -10.62
C GLU A 103 -21.60 15.04 -10.27
N PRO A 104 -22.00 15.23 -9.00
CA PRO A 104 -23.40 15.17 -8.61
C PRO A 104 -24.19 16.31 -9.26
N THR A 105 -25.48 16.12 -9.49
CA THR A 105 -26.38 17.15 -10.03
C THR A 105 -27.44 17.54 -9.01
N GLU A 106 -28.02 18.73 -9.13
CA GLU A 106 -29.09 19.21 -8.24
C GLU A 106 -30.31 18.27 -8.17
N GLU A 107 -30.54 17.44 -9.20
CA GLU A 107 -31.62 16.47 -9.28
C GLU A 107 -31.30 15.10 -8.67
N ASN A 108 -30.27 15.00 -7.82
CA ASN A 108 -29.74 13.77 -7.25
C ASN A 108 -29.28 12.76 -8.31
N GLY A 109 -28.81 13.23 -9.46
CA GLY A 109 -28.21 12.44 -10.52
C GLY A 109 -26.69 12.64 -10.58
N TRP A 110 -26.08 12.11 -11.65
CA TRP A 110 -24.67 12.25 -11.95
C TRP A 110 -24.45 12.71 -13.38
N ARG A 111 -23.39 13.47 -13.62
CA ARG A 111 -23.02 13.97 -14.93
C ARG A 111 -21.52 13.74 -15.17
N VAL A 112 -21.17 13.09 -16.28
CA VAL A 112 -19.76 12.98 -16.70
C VAL A 112 -19.26 14.36 -17.08
N THR A 113 -18.19 14.79 -16.43
CA THR A 113 -17.53 16.08 -16.69
C THR A 113 -16.26 15.91 -17.49
N GLN A 114 -15.47 14.89 -17.18
CA GLN A 114 -14.18 14.65 -17.83
C GLN A 114 -13.94 13.16 -18.03
N THR A 115 -13.13 12.84 -19.03
CA THR A 115 -12.60 11.50 -19.26
C THR A 115 -11.14 11.56 -19.67
N ALA A 116 -10.32 10.64 -19.20
CA ALA A 116 -8.92 10.49 -19.62
C ALA A 116 -8.65 9.06 -20.05
N GLU A 117 -7.91 8.87 -21.13
CA GLU A 117 -7.40 7.58 -21.53
C GLU A 117 -6.18 7.21 -20.68
N GLY A 118 -6.17 6.01 -20.10
CA GLY A 118 -5.06 5.47 -19.35
C GLY A 118 -3.95 4.91 -20.24
N LEU A 119 -2.96 4.30 -19.63
CA LEU A 119 -1.74 3.85 -20.32
C LEU A 119 -1.78 2.39 -20.76
N SER A 120 -2.71 1.60 -20.24
CA SER A 120 -2.77 0.16 -20.48
C SER A 120 -4.20 -0.36 -20.31
N SER A 121 -4.41 -1.60 -20.70
CA SER A 121 -5.65 -2.35 -20.46
C SER A 121 -5.75 -2.91 -19.04
N GLU A 122 -4.68 -2.89 -18.26
CA GLU A 122 -4.62 -3.44 -16.91
C GLU A 122 -4.34 -2.34 -15.87
N VAL A 123 -5.12 -2.36 -14.77
CA VAL A 123 -4.92 -1.52 -13.60
C VAL A 123 -4.34 -2.39 -12.49
N GLU A 124 -3.10 -2.12 -12.12
CA GLU A 124 -2.40 -2.80 -11.03
C GLU A 124 -2.90 -2.32 -9.68
N SER A 125 -2.94 -0.99 -9.49
CA SER A 125 -3.32 -0.41 -8.21
C SER A 125 -4.06 0.92 -8.38
N VAL A 126 -4.91 1.21 -7.39
CA VAL A 126 -5.53 2.54 -7.25
C VAL A 126 -5.41 2.98 -5.80
N ASN A 127 -4.90 4.18 -5.62
CA ASN A 127 -4.76 4.85 -4.33
C ASN A 127 -5.20 6.30 -4.45
N THR A 128 -5.42 6.94 -3.33
CA THR A 128 -5.69 8.38 -3.25
C THR A 128 -4.82 9.01 -2.20
N ALA A 129 -4.44 10.27 -2.39
CA ALA A 129 -3.62 10.98 -1.43
C ALA A 129 -3.81 12.49 -1.56
N HIS A 130 -3.64 13.19 -0.46
CA HIS A 130 -3.46 14.63 -0.44
C HIS A 130 -2.01 14.95 -0.78
N LEU A 131 -1.71 15.16 -2.07
CA LEU A 131 -0.34 15.40 -2.53
C LEU A 131 -0.03 16.90 -2.65
N ARG A 132 -1.03 17.75 -2.81
CA ARG A 132 -0.85 19.19 -3.02
C ARG A 132 -1.29 20.03 -1.84
N ASP A 133 -2.43 19.71 -1.27
CA ASP A 133 -3.04 20.39 -0.15
C ASP A 133 -3.95 19.44 0.62
N GLU A 134 -4.42 19.86 1.77
CA GLU A 134 -5.26 19.04 2.66
C GLU A 134 -6.73 18.95 2.23
N ASN A 135 -7.16 19.72 1.23
CA ASN A 135 -8.56 19.82 0.84
C ASN A 135 -8.89 18.97 -0.37
N SER A 136 -7.97 18.82 -1.33
CA SER A 136 -8.19 18.04 -2.55
C SER A 136 -7.45 16.70 -2.52
N LEU A 137 -8.11 15.66 -3.04
CA LEU A 137 -7.51 14.34 -3.21
C LEU A 137 -7.01 14.16 -4.64
N GLN A 138 -5.84 13.59 -4.79
CA GLN A 138 -5.34 13.15 -6.09
C GLN A 138 -5.55 11.64 -6.25
N ILE A 139 -5.87 11.23 -7.49
CA ILE A 139 -6.07 9.82 -7.83
C ILE A 139 -4.77 9.27 -8.43
N LEU A 140 -4.23 8.23 -7.82
CA LEU A 140 -3.02 7.55 -8.24
C LEU A 140 -3.40 6.21 -8.87
N VAL A 141 -3.12 6.06 -10.16
CA VAL A 141 -3.41 4.80 -10.86
C VAL A 141 -2.12 4.16 -11.34
N GLY A 142 -1.83 2.98 -10.84
CA GLY A 142 -0.77 2.11 -11.33
C GLY A 142 -1.29 1.28 -12.50
N TYR A 143 -0.75 1.52 -13.68
CA TYR A 143 -1.05 0.72 -14.87
C TYR A 143 0.03 -0.35 -15.08
N ALA A 144 -0.38 -1.54 -15.50
CA ALA A 144 0.52 -2.62 -15.86
C ALA A 144 0.44 -2.94 -17.35
N SER A 145 1.58 -3.10 -18.00
CA SER A 145 1.65 -3.61 -19.38
C SER A 145 1.60 -5.14 -19.42
N ALA A 146 1.29 -5.71 -20.57
CA ALA A 146 1.36 -7.15 -20.79
C ALA A 146 2.78 -7.74 -20.62
N GLN A 147 3.81 -6.90 -20.70
CA GLN A 147 5.21 -7.25 -20.48
C GLN A 147 5.62 -7.18 -19.00
N GLY A 148 4.75 -6.67 -18.13
CA GLY A 148 5.01 -6.52 -16.71
C GLY A 148 5.57 -5.15 -16.30
N ASP A 149 5.76 -4.23 -17.26
CA ASP A 149 6.14 -2.86 -16.94
C ASP A 149 4.99 -2.16 -16.22
N ARG A 150 5.32 -1.38 -15.20
CA ARG A 150 4.35 -0.61 -14.41
C ARG A 150 4.58 0.88 -14.61
N TYR A 151 3.47 1.63 -14.67
CA TYR A 151 3.48 3.09 -14.82
C TYR A 151 2.52 3.71 -13.81
N MET A 152 3.04 4.59 -12.97
CA MET A 152 2.23 5.43 -12.09
C MET A 152 1.75 6.65 -12.85
N VAL A 153 0.45 6.91 -12.79
CA VAL A 153 -0.18 8.15 -13.27
C VAL A 153 -0.89 8.79 -12.09
N VAL A 154 -0.55 10.05 -11.84
CA VAL A 154 -1.24 10.86 -10.83
C VAL A 154 -2.14 11.84 -11.57
N TYR A 155 -3.43 11.74 -11.28
CA TYR A 155 -4.47 12.62 -11.81
C TYR A 155 -4.80 13.69 -10.79
N LEU A 156 -4.91 14.92 -11.27
CA LEU A 156 -5.41 16.07 -10.56
C LEU A 156 -6.70 16.52 -11.23
N TYR A 157 -7.78 16.63 -10.48
CA TYR A 157 -9.03 17.23 -10.93
C TYR A 157 -9.19 18.60 -10.29
N THR A 158 -9.63 19.59 -11.06
CA THR A 158 -9.88 20.96 -10.63
C THR A 158 -10.98 21.55 -11.49
N GLU A 159 -11.42 22.78 -11.21
CA GLU A 159 -12.35 23.52 -12.07
C GLU A 159 -11.89 23.61 -13.54
N ASP A 160 -10.56 23.60 -13.77
CA ASP A 160 -9.97 23.58 -15.12
C ASP A 160 -10.03 22.20 -15.80
N GLY A 161 -10.48 21.16 -15.07
CA GLY A 161 -10.66 19.80 -15.54
C GLY A 161 -9.59 18.82 -15.06
N LEU A 162 -9.60 17.62 -15.64
CA LEU A 162 -8.73 16.51 -15.28
C LEU A 162 -7.36 16.62 -15.97
N GLN A 163 -6.29 16.62 -15.18
CA GLN A 163 -4.92 16.74 -15.63
C GLN A 163 -4.07 15.58 -15.16
N ILE A 164 -3.11 15.14 -15.95
CA ILE A 164 -2.05 14.23 -15.54
C ILE A 164 -0.87 15.08 -15.08
N ILE A 165 -0.56 15.02 -13.77
CA ILE A 165 0.56 15.75 -13.18
C ILE A 165 1.83 14.92 -13.06
N ILE A 166 1.71 13.59 -12.98
CA ILE A 166 2.82 12.64 -12.96
C ILE A 166 2.51 11.47 -13.91
N LYS A 167 3.53 11.07 -14.65
CA LYS A 167 3.56 9.86 -15.46
C LYS A 167 4.96 9.27 -15.39
N GLN A 168 5.14 8.21 -14.61
CA GLN A 168 6.47 7.66 -14.29
C GLN A 168 6.44 6.13 -14.25
N ALA A 169 7.43 5.49 -14.88
CA ALA A 169 7.68 4.06 -14.71
C ALA A 169 8.14 3.77 -13.27
N TYR A 170 7.64 2.70 -12.67
CA TYR A 170 7.99 2.32 -11.30
C TYR A 170 7.96 0.80 -11.14
N THR A 171 8.56 0.31 -10.06
CA THR A 171 8.47 -1.10 -9.62
C THR A 171 7.70 -1.24 -8.32
N GLU A 172 7.94 -0.33 -7.39
CA GLU A 172 7.22 -0.23 -6.11
C GLU A 172 6.93 1.23 -5.79
N MET A 173 5.90 1.47 -4.98
CA MET A 173 5.53 2.81 -4.54
C MET A 173 5.12 2.82 -3.07
N ILE A 174 5.27 3.99 -2.44
CA ILE A 174 4.75 4.22 -1.12
C ILE A 174 4.34 5.68 -0.95
N LEU A 175 3.26 5.89 -0.19
CA LEU A 175 2.81 7.19 0.29
C LEU A 175 3.26 7.34 1.75
N ALA A 176 3.92 8.45 2.08
CA ALA A 176 4.40 8.74 3.43
C ALA A 176 4.59 10.24 3.61
N ASN A 177 4.49 10.74 4.83
CA ASN A 177 4.86 12.11 5.14
C ASN A 177 6.34 12.19 5.54
N LEU A 178 7.23 12.26 4.55
CA LEU A 178 8.68 12.32 4.76
C LEU A 178 9.19 13.75 4.92
N THR A 179 8.60 14.67 4.15
CA THR A 179 9.07 16.07 4.12
C THR A 179 8.46 16.94 5.21
N GLY A 180 7.48 16.42 5.96
CA GLY A 180 6.80 17.12 7.05
C GLY A 180 5.74 18.11 6.57
N GLY A 181 5.17 17.91 5.37
CA GLY A 181 4.03 18.68 4.87
C GLY A 181 2.80 18.52 5.77
N GLU A 182 2.19 19.61 6.21
CA GLU A 182 0.97 19.57 7.03
C GLU A 182 -0.20 19.12 6.16
N GLY A 183 -0.88 18.04 6.58
CA GLY A 183 -2.03 17.48 5.87
C GLY A 183 -1.72 16.86 4.50
N THR A 184 -0.44 16.78 4.09
CA THR A 184 -0.04 16.24 2.78
C THR A 184 0.89 15.03 2.90
N GLN A 185 0.94 14.25 1.84
CA GLN A 185 1.81 13.09 1.70
C GLN A 185 2.78 13.27 0.54
N ASP A 186 3.93 12.64 0.67
CA ASP A 186 4.89 12.48 -0.40
C ASP A 186 4.67 11.13 -1.10
N LEU A 187 5.00 11.05 -2.38
CA LEU A 187 5.03 9.81 -3.13
C LEU A 187 6.48 9.41 -3.37
N VAL A 188 6.85 8.21 -2.97
CA VAL A 188 8.15 7.65 -3.31
C VAL A 188 7.97 6.49 -4.27
N LEU A 189 8.67 6.54 -5.40
CA LEU A 189 8.69 5.50 -6.41
C LEU A 189 10.07 4.83 -6.45
N ALA A 190 10.10 3.51 -6.36
CA ALA A 190 11.25 2.73 -6.77
C ALA A 190 11.24 2.64 -8.30
N LEU A 191 12.32 3.10 -8.93
CA LEU A 191 12.40 3.15 -10.39
C LEU A 191 12.94 1.83 -10.95
N PRO A 192 12.50 1.40 -12.15
CA PRO A 192 13.13 0.31 -12.87
C PRO A 192 14.62 0.62 -13.08
N ALA A 193 15.46 -0.42 -13.07
CA ALA A 193 16.85 -0.26 -13.41
C ALA A 193 16.99 0.17 -14.89
N GLU A 194 17.76 1.22 -15.16
CA GLU A 194 17.97 1.74 -16.53
C GLU A 194 18.77 0.77 -17.39
N GLN A 195 19.58 -0.08 -16.76
CA GLN A 195 20.40 -1.11 -17.41
C GLN A 195 20.43 -2.37 -16.57
N GLU A 196 20.64 -3.51 -17.20
CA GLU A 196 20.88 -4.78 -16.52
C GLU A 196 22.08 -4.65 -15.57
N GLY A 197 21.86 -4.89 -14.27
CA GLY A 197 22.87 -4.65 -13.22
C GLY A 197 22.94 -3.21 -12.71
N GLY A 198 22.07 -2.32 -13.15
CA GLY A 198 21.88 -0.98 -12.59
C GLY A 198 21.38 -1.05 -11.14
N GLY A 199 21.81 -0.08 -10.30
CA GLY A 199 21.37 0.01 -8.91
C GLY A 199 19.92 0.44 -8.77
N LEU A 200 19.35 0.25 -7.57
CA LEU A 200 18.02 0.74 -7.23
C LEU A 200 18.04 2.27 -7.05
N ASN A 201 17.11 2.94 -7.68
CA ASN A 201 16.87 4.36 -7.51
C ASN A 201 15.49 4.60 -6.89
N LEU A 202 15.44 5.45 -5.87
CA LEU A 202 14.19 5.97 -5.33
C LEU A 202 13.98 7.41 -5.81
N GLN A 203 12.79 7.70 -6.31
CA GLN A 203 12.37 9.04 -6.69
C GLN A 203 11.40 9.58 -5.65
N LEU A 204 11.75 10.70 -5.01
CA LEU A 204 10.86 11.46 -4.14
C LEU A 204 10.07 12.47 -4.99
N LEU A 205 8.75 12.39 -4.91
CA LEU A 205 7.82 13.38 -5.43
C LEU A 205 7.13 14.02 -4.24
N THR A 206 7.15 15.34 -4.18
CA THR A 206 6.59 16.11 -3.06
C THR A 206 6.00 17.42 -3.56
N ASN A 207 5.18 18.03 -2.73
CA ASN A 207 4.66 19.36 -2.99
C ASN A 207 5.75 20.41 -2.79
N THR A 208 5.91 21.30 -3.77
CA THR A 208 6.89 22.38 -3.77
C THR A 208 6.20 23.69 -4.11
N GLU A 209 6.92 24.81 -4.05
CA GLU A 209 6.40 26.13 -4.50
C GLU A 209 5.90 26.11 -5.95
N ASP A 210 6.43 25.21 -6.78
CA ASP A 210 6.04 25.05 -8.19
C ASP A 210 5.00 23.91 -8.40
N GLY A 211 4.40 23.40 -7.33
CA GLY A 211 3.44 22.30 -7.32
C GLY A 211 4.06 20.93 -7.02
N PHE A 212 3.24 19.89 -7.16
CA PHE A 212 3.66 18.51 -6.92
C PHE A 212 4.55 17.99 -8.07
N ARG A 213 5.78 17.63 -7.74
CA ARG A 213 6.78 17.18 -8.72
C ARG A 213 7.89 16.34 -8.11
N SER A 214 8.71 15.76 -8.99
CA SER A 214 9.96 15.11 -8.58
C SER A 214 10.91 16.14 -7.95
N ALA A 215 11.30 15.89 -6.70
CA ALA A 215 12.24 16.72 -5.96
C ALA A 215 13.65 16.14 -5.96
N GLN A 216 13.78 14.80 -5.93
CA GLN A 216 15.07 14.12 -5.83
C GLN A 216 14.98 12.69 -6.37
N THR A 217 16.12 12.19 -6.87
CA THR A 217 16.37 10.78 -7.07
C THR A 217 17.56 10.36 -6.21
N LEU A 218 17.38 9.33 -5.36
CA LEU A 218 18.40 8.76 -4.49
C LEU A 218 18.79 7.38 -5.02
N ALA A 219 20.08 7.20 -5.35
CA ALA A 219 20.63 5.88 -5.63
C ALA A 219 20.90 5.13 -4.34
N ILE A 220 20.39 3.90 -4.24
CA ILE A 220 20.56 3.03 -3.07
C ILE A 220 21.39 1.81 -3.44
N GLY A 221 22.62 1.77 -2.90
CA GLY A 221 23.46 0.57 -2.82
C GLY A 221 23.51 -0.35 -4.04
N ASP A 222 23.92 -1.58 -3.77
CA ASP A 222 24.15 -2.62 -4.80
C ASP A 222 22.90 -3.52 -4.96
N TYR A 223 21.72 -2.93 -5.04
CA TYR A 223 20.47 -3.67 -5.28
C TYR A 223 20.17 -3.75 -6.78
N SER A 224 19.72 -4.90 -7.22
CA SER A 224 19.26 -5.10 -8.60
C SER A 224 17.80 -4.68 -8.83
N GLY A 225 17.06 -4.33 -7.77
CA GLY A 225 15.68 -3.89 -7.81
C GLY A 225 15.08 -3.76 -6.41
N CYS A 226 13.86 -3.27 -6.33
CA CYS A 226 13.06 -3.18 -5.11
C CYS A 226 12.15 -4.39 -4.97
N ALA A 227 12.11 -4.98 -3.79
CA ALA A 227 11.17 -6.04 -3.42
C ALA A 227 9.98 -5.49 -2.64
N ALA A 228 10.25 -4.52 -1.74
CA ALA A 228 9.20 -3.87 -0.95
C ALA A 228 9.69 -2.50 -0.43
N LEU A 229 8.73 -1.60 -0.21
CA LEU A 229 8.89 -0.33 0.47
C LEU A 229 7.96 -0.29 1.68
N HIS A 230 8.48 0.12 2.82
CA HIS A 230 7.70 0.30 4.04
C HIS A 230 7.99 1.67 4.64
N ALA A 231 6.95 2.34 5.15
CA ALA A 231 7.10 3.58 5.90
C ALA A 231 6.90 3.29 7.39
N GLY A 232 7.88 3.65 8.20
CA GLY A 232 7.81 3.56 9.65
C GLY A 232 7.75 4.96 10.27
N ILE A 233 7.34 5.01 11.55
CA ILE A 233 7.33 6.21 12.36
C ILE A 233 8.61 6.24 13.19
N GLY A 234 9.41 7.26 13.02
CA GLY A 234 10.65 7.46 13.78
C GLY A 234 10.42 8.09 15.14
N ALA A 235 11.50 8.21 15.93
CA ALA A 235 11.44 8.75 17.29
C ALA A 235 10.94 10.20 17.39
N ASP A 236 11.03 10.98 16.31
CA ASP A 236 10.58 12.38 16.22
C ASP A 236 9.23 12.52 15.53
N ASP A 237 8.40 11.46 15.50
CA ASP A 237 7.13 11.34 14.78
C ASP A 237 7.24 11.56 13.26
N GLY A 238 8.44 11.72 12.73
CA GLY A 238 8.71 11.78 11.30
C GLY A 238 8.74 10.40 10.66
N ASN A 239 8.30 10.30 9.40
CA ASN A 239 8.39 9.04 8.70
C ASN A 239 9.81 8.74 8.22
N TYR A 240 10.15 7.46 8.20
CA TYR A 240 11.32 6.92 7.51
C TYR A 240 10.89 5.77 6.60
N LEU A 241 11.77 5.38 5.68
CA LEU A 241 11.52 4.24 4.81
C LEU A 241 12.46 3.09 5.12
N VAL A 242 11.93 1.88 5.07
CA VAL A 242 12.70 0.66 4.93
C VAL A 242 12.52 0.15 3.50
N VAL A 243 13.63 -0.09 2.85
CA VAL A 243 13.72 -0.54 1.47
C VAL A 243 14.30 -1.93 1.46
N ASP A 244 13.49 -2.91 1.10
CA ASP A 244 13.96 -4.27 0.85
C ASP A 244 14.35 -4.39 -0.62
N GLY A 245 15.64 -4.57 -0.85
CA GLY A 245 16.22 -4.65 -2.19
C GLY A 245 16.67 -6.06 -2.54
N TRP A 246 16.48 -6.42 -3.79
CA TRP A 246 17.05 -7.64 -4.37
C TRP A 246 18.57 -7.50 -4.48
N THR A 247 19.30 -8.49 -4.01
CA THR A 247 20.77 -8.50 -4.02
C THR A 247 21.32 -9.81 -4.54
N GLY A 248 22.62 -9.79 -4.90
CA GLY A 248 23.29 -10.93 -5.51
C GLY A 248 23.08 -10.99 -7.03
N ALA A 249 23.95 -11.73 -7.72
CA ALA A 249 23.97 -11.82 -9.17
C ALA A 249 22.69 -12.40 -9.79
N SER A 250 21.90 -13.15 -9.03
CA SER A 250 20.65 -13.79 -9.47
C SER A 250 19.39 -13.08 -8.91
N GLY A 251 19.54 -12.02 -8.10
CA GLY A 251 18.40 -11.35 -7.48
C GLY A 251 17.54 -12.28 -6.61
N THR A 252 18.15 -13.26 -5.94
CA THR A 252 17.45 -14.26 -5.12
C THR A 252 17.54 -14.02 -3.62
N SER A 253 18.29 -13.00 -3.23
CA SER A 253 18.49 -12.64 -1.84
C SER A 253 17.96 -11.24 -1.59
N LEU A 254 17.53 -10.97 -0.37
CA LEU A 254 17.10 -9.65 0.08
C LEU A 254 18.11 -9.06 1.05
N ALA A 255 18.22 -7.76 1.04
CA ALA A 255 18.82 -6.99 2.11
C ALA A 255 18.08 -5.66 2.25
N SER A 256 18.22 -5.01 3.39
CA SER A 256 17.45 -3.81 3.68
C SER A 256 18.36 -2.58 3.81
N SER A 257 17.82 -1.44 3.42
CA SER A 257 18.34 -0.11 3.69
C SER A 257 17.28 0.74 4.38
N ILE A 258 17.72 1.65 5.23
CA ILE A 258 16.86 2.66 5.85
C ILE A 258 17.12 3.99 5.17
N VAL A 259 16.07 4.70 4.81
CA VAL A 259 16.12 6.01 4.16
C VAL A 259 15.35 7.01 5.01
N VAL A 260 15.95 8.14 5.26
CA VAL A 260 15.37 9.25 6.01
C VAL A 260 15.44 10.53 5.20
N TYR A 261 14.52 11.44 5.45
CA TYR A 261 14.58 12.79 4.92
C TYR A 261 15.31 13.69 5.94
N ASP A 262 16.34 14.40 5.49
CA ASP A 262 17.02 15.38 6.32
C ASP A 262 16.46 16.79 6.05
N PRO A 263 15.73 17.38 7.00
CA PRO A 263 15.10 18.69 6.79
C PRO A 263 16.10 19.84 6.63
N LYS A 264 17.36 19.66 7.03
CA LYS A 264 18.40 20.69 6.87
C LYS A 264 18.94 20.74 5.45
N THR A 265 19.21 19.59 4.87
CA THR A 265 19.68 19.49 3.49
C THR A 265 18.52 19.44 2.50
N ARG A 266 17.31 19.11 2.95
CA ARG A 266 16.11 18.84 2.16
C ARG A 266 16.28 17.69 1.17
N PHE A 267 17.03 16.65 1.59
CA PHE A 267 17.28 15.47 0.77
C PHE A 267 16.99 14.18 1.51
N LEU A 268 16.52 13.19 0.76
CA LEU A 268 16.56 11.80 1.20
C LEU A 268 18.02 11.34 1.28
N GLN A 269 18.32 10.58 2.31
CA GLN A 269 19.63 9.96 2.49
C GLN A 269 19.49 8.59 3.15
N THR A 270 20.46 7.71 2.89
CA THR A 270 20.51 6.44 3.59
C THR A 270 20.93 6.66 5.05
N TYR A 271 20.20 6.07 5.96
CA TYR A 271 20.48 6.09 7.39
C TYR A 271 21.36 4.90 7.78
N ARG A 272 22.36 5.14 8.63
CA ARG A 272 23.21 4.11 9.18
C ARG A 272 22.95 4.02 10.69
N PRO A 273 22.35 2.93 11.17
CA PRO A 273 22.11 2.72 12.60
C PRO A 273 23.42 2.68 13.39
N ALA A 274 23.39 3.19 14.62
CA ALA A 274 24.55 3.17 15.50
C ALA A 274 24.99 1.72 15.79
N GLY A 275 26.29 1.45 15.78
CA GLY A 275 26.84 0.12 16.02
C GLY A 275 26.75 -0.85 14.83
N VAL A 276 26.07 -0.49 13.73
CA VAL A 276 25.97 -1.33 12.54
C VAL A 276 26.94 -0.84 11.46
N ALA A 277 28.00 -1.60 11.23
CA ALA A 277 29.03 -1.23 10.26
C ALA A 277 28.53 -1.28 8.80
N ASN A 278 27.69 -2.27 8.49
CA ASN A 278 27.10 -2.46 7.17
C ASN A 278 25.69 -3.07 7.32
N LEU A 279 24.66 -2.26 7.10
CA LEU A 279 23.28 -2.67 7.28
C LEU A 279 22.86 -3.73 6.23
N THR A 280 23.23 -3.55 4.97
CA THR A 280 22.95 -4.51 3.90
C THR A 280 23.48 -5.90 4.23
N LYS A 281 24.71 -5.98 4.79
CA LYS A 281 25.27 -7.27 5.22
C LYS A 281 24.56 -7.84 6.45
N ALA A 282 24.20 -7.00 7.41
CA ALA A 282 23.51 -7.42 8.63
C ALA A 282 22.10 -7.92 8.38
N THR A 283 21.44 -7.44 7.30
CA THR A 283 20.08 -7.78 6.92
C THR A 283 19.99 -8.73 5.73
N LEU A 284 21.14 -9.27 5.26
CA LEU A 284 21.16 -10.21 4.14
C LEU A 284 20.41 -11.49 4.49
N ARG A 285 19.45 -11.86 3.67
CA ARG A 285 18.62 -13.04 3.80
C ARG A 285 18.33 -13.70 2.46
N TYR A 286 18.22 -15.02 2.48
CA TYR A 286 18.13 -15.85 1.26
C TYR A 286 16.71 -16.34 0.98
N ASP A 287 15.71 -15.70 1.59
CA ASP A 287 14.30 -16.01 1.37
C ASP A 287 13.52 -14.75 1.02
N ALA A 288 12.87 -14.79 -0.13
CA ALA A 288 12.11 -13.67 -0.68
C ALA A 288 10.84 -13.34 0.10
N ALA A 289 10.33 -14.26 0.90
CA ALA A 289 9.16 -14.06 1.73
C ALA A 289 9.48 -13.28 3.03
N LEU A 290 10.76 -13.18 3.39
CA LEU A 290 11.19 -12.45 4.58
C LEU A 290 11.35 -10.95 4.27
N VAL A 291 10.25 -10.26 3.99
CA VAL A 291 10.23 -8.80 3.85
C VAL A 291 10.13 -8.13 5.22
N SER A 292 10.62 -6.91 5.32
CA SER A 292 10.45 -6.08 6.51
C SER A 292 8.97 -5.77 6.76
N THR A 293 8.57 -5.59 8.00
CA THR A 293 7.17 -5.31 8.35
C THR A 293 7.07 -4.71 9.74
N ASP A 294 5.99 -4.01 10.04
CA ASP A 294 5.58 -3.67 11.40
C ASP A 294 4.95 -4.94 12.02
N LEU A 295 5.74 -5.67 12.80
CA LEU A 295 5.37 -7.00 13.29
C LEU A 295 4.42 -6.92 14.50
N ASP A 296 4.55 -5.89 15.33
CA ASP A 296 3.79 -5.73 16.57
C ASP A 296 2.73 -4.61 16.53
N GLY A 297 2.63 -3.89 15.40
CA GLY A 297 1.64 -2.83 15.18
C GLY A 297 1.97 -1.52 15.91
N ASN A 298 3.26 -1.29 16.21
CA ASN A 298 3.70 -0.09 16.94
C ASN A 298 4.04 1.10 16.00
N GLY A 299 3.99 0.88 14.69
CA GLY A 299 4.31 1.88 13.67
C GLY A 299 5.78 1.93 13.27
N THR A 300 6.66 1.17 13.93
CA THR A 300 8.05 1.00 13.48
C THR A 300 8.17 -0.23 12.56
N ILE A 301 9.19 -0.29 11.74
CA ILE A 301 9.38 -1.39 10.80
C ILE A 301 10.54 -2.27 11.27
N GLU A 302 10.23 -3.49 11.66
CA GLU A 302 11.23 -4.48 11.97
C GLU A 302 11.80 -5.10 10.70
N ILE A 303 13.13 -5.20 10.70
CA ILE A 303 13.89 -5.81 9.61
C ILE A 303 14.36 -7.19 10.04
N PRO A 304 14.02 -8.24 9.28
CA PRO A 304 14.45 -9.60 9.61
C PRO A 304 15.96 -9.76 9.39
N THR A 305 16.63 -10.30 10.40
CA THR A 305 18.04 -10.65 10.35
C THR A 305 18.22 -12.14 10.61
N MET A 306 19.07 -12.80 9.82
CA MET A 306 19.39 -14.20 10.03
C MET A 306 20.33 -14.33 11.24
N ILE A 307 20.01 -15.21 12.18
CA ILE A 307 20.90 -15.55 13.26
C ILE A 307 21.83 -16.67 12.78
N ASP A 308 23.13 -16.35 12.68
CA ASP A 308 24.14 -17.37 12.45
C ASP A 308 24.49 -18.02 13.81
N ASP A 309 24.02 -19.24 13.98
CA ASP A 309 24.25 -20.06 15.18
C ASP A 309 25.61 -20.76 15.19
N GLY A 310 26.50 -20.38 14.28
CA GLY A 310 27.82 -21.00 14.12
C GLY A 310 27.76 -22.48 13.68
N GLY A 311 26.63 -22.93 13.19
CA GLY A 311 26.42 -24.29 12.69
C GLY A 311 26.18 -25.35 13.79
N GLU A 312 26.10 -24.97 15.07
CA GLU A 312 25.90 -25.93 16.16
C GLU A 312 24.44 -26.41 16.29
N ILE A 313 23.46 -25.60 15.88
CA ILE A 313 22.03 -25.96 15.92
C ILE A 313 21.62 -26.82 14.72
N SER A 314 22.40 -26.85 13.66
CA SER A 314 22.05 -27.52 12.40
C SER A 314 22.15 -29.06 12.44
N THR A 315 22.71 -29.65 13.47
CA THR A 315 23.00 -31.12 13.50
C THR A 315 21.79 -32.01 13.81
N GLY A 316 20.63 -31.44 14.05
CA GLY A 316 19.41 -32.23 14.34
C GLY A 316 18.10 -31.58 13.90
N MET A 317 18.10 -30.31 13.52
CA MET A 317 16.92 -29.62 13.05
C MET A 317 16.74 -29.78 11.53
N ASP A 318 15.50 -29.78 11.10
CA ASP A 318 15.12 -29.73 9.70
C ASP A 318 15.76 -28.49 9.06
N LYS A 319 16.49 -28.69 7.94
CA LYS A 319 17.20 -27.60 7.23
C LYS A 319 16.29 -26.49 6.70
N ARG A 320 14.98 -26.72 6.70
CA ARG A 320 13.96 -25.74 6.33
C ARG A 320 13.74 -24.66 7.38
N LEU A 321 14.03 -24.94 8.65
CA LEU A 321 13.85 -23.99 9.74
C LEU A 321 15.02 -23.02 9.81
N ARG A 322 14.72 -21.74 10.00
CA ARG A 322 15.69 -20.67 10.14
C ARG A 322 15.36 -19.85 11.39
N PHE A 323 16.37 -19.47 12.14
CA PHE A 323 16.22 -18.55 13.25
C PHE A 323 16.31 -17.13 12.72
N ILE A 324 15.29 -16.33 13.02
CA ILE A 324 15.17 -14.95 12.59
C ILE A 324 15.06 -14.07 13.82
N LEU A 325 15.81 -12.98 13.83
CA LEU A 325 15.64 -11.87 14.75
C LEU A 325 15.12 -10.67 13.97
N TRP A 326 13.91 -10.29 14.24
CA TRP A 326 13.29 -9.07 13.72
C TRP A 326 13.74 -7.91 14.57
N ARG A 327 14.39 -6.93 13.97
CA ARG A 327 15.05 -5.84 14.68
C ARG A 327 14.52 -4.49 14.19
N ASP A 328 14.12 -3.66 15.16
CA ASP A 328 13.92 -2.25 14.94
C ASP A 328 15.27 -1.54 14.94
N PHE A 329 15.77 -1.18 13.77
CA PHE A 329 17.03 -0.42 13.63
C PHE A 329 16.83 1.09 13.72
N ALA A 330 15.60 1.58 13.73
CA ALA A 330 15.27 3.00 13.90
C ALA A 330 15.10 3.38 15.37
N ALA A 331 14.83 2.41 16.25
CA ALA A 331 14.77 2.64 17.69
C ALA A 331 16.15 2.99 18.27
N ALA A 332 16.17 3.81 19.30
CA ALA A 332 17.38 4.20 20.00
C ALA A 332 18.02 3.04 20.79
N ASP A 333 17.27 2.00 21.08
CA ASP A 333 17.70 0.79 21.77
C ASP A 333 17.12 -0.47 21.10
N GLU A 334 17.70 -1.64 21.40
CA GLU A 334 17.29 -2.93 20.82
C GLU A 334 16.03 -3.54 21.50
N THR A 335 15.26 -2.75 22.24
CA THR A 335 14.12 -3.26 23.04
C THR A 335 12.93 -3.72 22.18
N GLY A 336 12.86 -3.30 20.91
CA GLY A 336 11.86 -3.70 19.93
C GLY A 336 12.21 -4.94 19.10
N SER A 337 13.14 -5.80 19.55
CA SER A 337 13.50 -6.98 18.76
C SER A 337 12.63 -8.20 19.10
N HIS A 338 12.15 -8.89 18.06
CA HIS A 338 11.33 -10.09 18.16
C HIS A 338 12.10 -11.30 17.61
N PHE A 339 12.13 -12.39 18.40
CA PHE A 339 12.76 -13.64 17.99
C PHE A 339 11.70 -14.65 17.53
N GLY A 340 11.99 -15.36 16.46
CA GLY A 340 11.14 -16.43 16.00
C GLY A 340 11.83 -17.44 15.10
N VAL A 341 11.09 -18.39 14.62
CA VAL A 341 11.54 -19.45 13.71
C VAL A 341 10.75 -19.34 12.42
N TYR A 342 11.45 -19.21 11.32
CA TYR A 342 10.85 -19.19 9.98
C TYR A 342 10.94 -20.57 9.32
N ASP A 343 9.80 -21.07 8.86
CA ASP A 343 9.71 -22.30 8.09
C ASP A 343 9.73 -21.95 6.59
N SER A 344 10.85 -22.23 5.92
CA SER A 344 11.05 -21.91 4.51
C SER A 344 10.25 -22.78 3.55
N GLU A 345 9.68 -23.91 3.99
CA GLU A 345 8.82 -24.75 3.15
C GLU A 345 7.40 -24.19 3.05
N TYR A 346 6.91 -23.68 4.17
CA TYR A 346 5.53 -23.16 4.26
C TYR A 346 5.45 -21.63 4.28
N SER A 347 6.60 -20.95 4.25
CA SER A 347 6.70 -19.48 4.25
C SER A 347 5.89 -18.82 5.38
N PHE A 348 6.00 -19.33 6.58
CA PHE A 348 5.38 -18.74 7.76
C PHE A 348 6.36 -18.61 8.92
N PHE A 349 6.07 -17.65 9.78
CA PHE A 349 6.85 -17.30 10.96
C PHE A 349 6.14 -17.80 12.23
N LEU A 350 6.92 -18.39 13.18
CA LEU A 350 6.47 -18.92 14.47
C LEU A 350 7.08 -18.11 15.61
#